data_4f709cb18161effef838525f9e397e1b
#
_entry.id   4f709cb18161effef838525f9e397e1b
#
_cell.length_a   1.000
_cell.length_b   1.000
_cell.length_c   1.000
_cell.angle_alpha   90.00
_cell.angle_beta   90.00
_cell.angle_gamma   90.00
#
_symmetry.space_group_name_H-M   'P 1'
#
loop_
_entity.id
_entity.type
_entity.pdbx_description
1 polymer ?
#
loop_
_entity_poly.entity_id
_entity_poly.type
_entity_poly.pdbx_seq_one_letter_code
_entity_poly.pdbx_strand_id
1 'polypeptide(L)' 'MSRYQCPCGYIYDPEEGDPENNIEAGTPFESLPEDWVCPWCQAEKEFFEKLD' A
#
# COMPACT_ATOMS: atom_id res chain seq x y z
N MET A 1 -4.00 -12.01 -2.89
CA MET A 1 -3.79 -10.91 -1.91
C MET A 1 -4.67 -9.73 -2.26
N SER A 2 -5.19 -9.05 -1.25
CA SER A 2 -6.14 -7.95 -1.49
C SER A 2 -5.42 -6.66 -1.85
N ARG A 3 -6.04 -5.90 -2.75
CA ARG A 3 -5.56 -4.56 -3.06
C ARG A 3 -6.19 -3.56 -2.09
N TYR A 4 -5.48 -2.48 -1.85
CA TYR A 4 -5.95 -1.44 -0.93
C TYR A 4 -5.85 -0.09 -1.63
N GLN A 5 -6.86 0.75 -1.43
CA GLN A 5 -6.92 2.05 -2.07
C GLN A 5 -6.82 3.17 -1.05
N CYS A 6 -5.95 4.12 -1.35
CA CYS A 6 -5.83 5.35 -0.57
C CYS A 6 -6.93 6.32 -0.99
N PRO A 7 -7.43 7.17 -0.08
CA PRO A 7 -8.41 8.20 -0.46
C PRO A 7 -7.95 9.12 -1.59
N CYS A 8 -6.65 9.26 -1.81
CA CYS A 8 -6.14 10.09 -2.91
C CYS A 8 -6.22 9.39 -4.27
N GLY A 9 -6.55 8.11 -4.29
CA GLY A 9 -6.67 7.33 -5.52
C GLY A 9 -5.55 6.33 -5.76
N TYR A 10 -4.46 6.41 -5.00
CA TYR A 10 -3.38 5.45 -5.13
C TYR A 10 -3.86 4.04 -4.73
N ILE A 11 -3.48 3.03 -5.50
CA ILE A 11 -3.84 1.65 -5.18
C ILE A 11 -2.57 0.86 -4.91
N TYR A 12 -2.49 0.28 -3.72
CA TYR A 12 -1.40 -0.64 -3.39
C TYR A 12 -1.79 -2.04 -3.86
N ASP A 13 -1.05 -2.54 -4.83
CA ASP A 13 -1.24 -3.90 -5.34
C ASP A 13 -0.13 -4.78 -4.78
N PRO A 14 -0.46 -5.74 -3.89
CA PRO A 14 0.57 -6.60 -3.31
C PRO A 14 1.38 -7.36 -4.34
N GLU A 15 0.81 -7.68 -5.49
CA GLU A 15 1.53 -8.39 -6.53
C GLU A 15 2.63 -7.55 -7.16
N GLU A 16 2.48 -6.24 -7.15
CA GLU A 16 3.47 -5.32 -7.70
C GLU A 16 4.39 -4.75 -6.62
N GLY A 17 3.90 -4.65 -5.39
CA GLY A 17 4.65 -4.04 -4.30
C GLY A 17 4.82 -2.54 -4.50
N ASP A 18 5.89 -2.01 -3.90
CA ASP A 18 6.22 -0.59 -4.02
C ASP A 18 7.75 -0.46 -4.06
N PRO A 19 8.37 -0.79 -5.20
CA PRO A 19 9.83 -0.81 -5.29
C PRO A 19 10.49 0.53 -5.02
N GLU A 20 9.80 1.64 -5.27
CA GLU A 20 10.35 2.96 -4.97
C GLU A 20 10.57 3.17 -3.48
N ASN A 21 9.81 2.45 -2.65
CA ASN A 21 9.94 2.52 -1.20
C ASN A 21 10.48 1.20 -0.63
N ASN A 22 11.17 0.43 -1.45
CA ASN A 22 11.83 -0.83 -1.04
C ASN A 22 10.85 -1.93 -0.61
N ILE A 23 9.64 -1.91 -1.16
CA ILE A 23 8.65 -2.96 -0.89
C ILE A 23 8.66 -3.92 -2.07
N GLU A 24 9.04 -5.15 -1.81
CA GLU A 24 9.12 -6.17 -2.85
C GLU A 24 7.75 -6.58 -3.36
N ALA A 25 7.69 -6.97 -4.64
CA ALA A 25 6.48 -7.59 -5.18
C ALA A 25 6.15 -8.84 -4.38
N GLY A 26 4.88 -9.07 -4.12
CA GLY A 26 4.43 -10.19 -3.31
C GLY A 26 4.30 -9.88 -1.83
N THR A 27 4.49 -8.63 -1.43
CA THR A 27 4.35 -8.22 -0.03
C THR A 27 2.88 -7.86 0.25
N PRO A 28 2.21 -8.59 1.15
CA PRO A 28 0.83 -8.23 1.52
C PRO A 28 0.80 -6.87 2.22
N PHE A 29 -0.34 -6.18 2.09
CA PHE A 29 -0.49 -4.88 2.73
C PHE A 29 -0.24 -4.94 4.23
N GLU A 30 -0.68 -6.01 4.88
CA GLU A 30 -0.54 -6.21 6.31
C GLU A 30 0.93 -6.35 6.74
N SER A 31 1.80 -6.71 5.82
CA SER A 31 3.23 -6.89 6.12
C SER A 31 4.04 -5.62 5.88
N LEU A 32 3.41 -4.55 5.42
CA LEU A 32 4.11 -3.29 5.22
C LEU A 32 4.58 -2.72 6.57
N PRO A 33 5.73 -2.02 6.60
CA PRO A 33 6.18 -1.37 7.82
C PRO A 33 5.12 -0.43 8.37
N GLU A 34 5.10 -0.24 9.68
CA GLU A 34 4.11 0.66 10.29
C GLU A 34 4.28 2.10 9.84
N ASP A 35 5.50 2.48 9.48
CA ASP A 35 5.78 3.84 9.03
C ASP A 35 5.64 4.00 7.51
N TRP A 36 5.22 2.94 6.79
CA TRP A 36 4.94 3.06 5.36
C TRP A 36 3.72 3.95 5.16
N VAL A 37 3.82 4.86 4.20
CA VAL A 37 2.73 5.77 3.88
C VAL A 37 2.52 5.79 2.37
N CYS A 38 1.36 6.32 1.97
CA CYS A 38 1.03 6.45 0.57
C CYS A 38 2.12 7.26 -0.15
N PRO A 39 2.68 6.74 -1.26
CA PRO A 39 3.71 7.48 -1.98
C PRO A 39 3.19 8.72 -2.69
N TRP A 40 1.87 8.83 -2.85
CA TRP A 40 1.28 9.98 -3.52
C TRP A 40 0.90 11.11 -2.57
N CYS A 41 0.24 10.79 -1.44
CA CYS A 41 -0.27 11.81 -0.52
C CYS A 41 0.23 11.65 0.90
N GLN A 42 1.01 10.60 1.18
CA GLN A 42 1.59 10.32 2.48
C GLN A 42 0.57 9.98 3.56
N ALA A 43 -0.62 9.52 3.16
CA ALA A 43 -1.61 9.05 4.12
C ALA A 43 -1.12 7.77 4.79
N GLU A 44 -1.40 7.63 6.07
CA GLU A 44 -1.02 6.44 6.82
C GLU A 44 -1.82 5.22 6.36
N LYS A 45 -1.30 4.03 6.68
CA LYS A 45 -1.93 2.77 6.30
C LYS A 45 -3.40 2.68 6.73
N GLU A 46 -3.72 3.24 7.89
CA GLU A 46 -5.09 3.15 8.42
C GLU A 46 -6.13 3.85 7.56
N PHE A 47 -5.71 4.72 6.66
CA PHE A 47 -6.63 5.42 5.77
C PHE A 47 -6.94 4.64 4.50
N PHE A 48 -6.26 3.53 4.28
CA PHE A 48 -6.49 2.71 3.09
C PHE A 48 -7.70 1.82 3.26
N GLU A 49 -8.44 1.63 2.19
CA GLU A 49 -9.59 0.73 2.16
C GLU A 49 -9.27 -0.52 1.37
N LYS A 50 -9.67 -1.66 1.92
CA LYS A 50 -9.53 -2.94 1.22
C LYS A 50 -10.54 -2.98 0.07
N LEU A 51 -10.05 -3.28 -1.13
CA LEU A 51 -10.89 -3.29 -2.32
C LEU A 51 -11.61 -4.62 -2.56
N ASP A 52 -11.08 -5.71 -2.04
CA ASP A 52 -11.63 -7.04 -2.29
C ASP A 52 -12.46 -7.56 -1.15
#